data_a6dd3fa4443ed22ed1f80d534d29a82d
#
_entry.id   a6dd3fa4443ed22ed1f80d534d29a82d
#
_cell.length_a   1.000
_cell.length_b   1.000
_cell.length_c   1.000
_cell.angle_alpha   90.00
_cell.angle_beta   90.00
_cell.angle_gamma   90.00
#
_symmetry.space_group_name_H-M   'P 1'
#
loop_
_entity.id
_entity.type
_entity.pdbx_description
1 polymer ?
#
loop_
_entity_poly.entity_id
_entity_poly.type
_entity_poly.pdbx_seq_one_letter_code
_entity_poly.pdbx_strand_id
1 'polypeptide(L)'
;IRRSLNTFMNAFTSSDWTAYPFATQNDKDFNNLLSVYLDSSFFPNLDELDFLQEGHRLEFSESNNADSDLEIKGVVFNEMKGAMSSITSQLWHGLSKHLYNSSTYKHNSGGNPENIIDLTHDYLVEFHKKHYHPSNATFFTFGNVDPTEIQEFINENVLKSFQPSSETISVKNENRISEPKTITEYYNPMPEDENNHHVVLSWLLGESHNPVELLESYLVSNILLDNSASPLRKTLENTDLGKSLSPLTGLEADHKELVFAAGLEGVDSNKQLEVEELILNCLKNVVSNGISEELVQSSLHQLEIKQREITGSGMPYGLQIMLGCLPACLHNDDPLKVLDLDASFDVIKNNLKKENYIENLIEKKIINNQHRVNYCLAPDIEFNSKKEMEIQAKIDQKSKNLSVDDKERIIELAKNLKARQEKSDDPEILPKVTKADIPKSREYAKSQSFKNDNKNFYYNVGTNGITYHSIILPCDPLTKEEFKIASLFTNTLTDVGICLLYTSPSPRDLDL
;
A
#
# COMPACT_ATOMS: atom_id res chain seq x y z
N ILE A 1 -21.51 5.95 5.75
CA ILE A 1 -22.52 6.03 6.84
C ILE A 1 -22.45 7.39 7.47
N ARG A 2 -23.47 8.25 7.24
CA ARG A 2 -23.45 9.67 7.66
C ARG A 2 -23.65 9.88 9.17
N ARG A 3 -24.00 8.84 9.95
CA ARG A 3 -24.31 8.93 11.40
C ARG A 3 -23.48 7.90 12.17
N SER A 4 -22.19 7.92 11.99
CA SER A 4 -21.21 7.10 12.70
C SER A 4 -20.21 7.98 13.44
N LEU A 5 -19.59 7.44 14.47
CA LEU A 5 -18.49 8.03 15.25
C LEU A 5 -17.14 7.36 14.89
N ASN A 6 -17.05 6.74 13.73
CA ASN A 6 -15.84 6.07 13.30
C ASN A 6 -14.65 7.02 13.25
N THR A 7 -13.49 6.50 13.59
CA THR A 7 -12.19 7.17 13.40
C THR A 7 -11.53 6.74 12.11
N PHE A 8 -11.98 5.62 11.54
CA PHE A 8 -11.54 5.10 10.25
C PHE A 8 -12.63 4.23 9.62
N MET A 9 -12.80 4.32 8.31
CA MET A 9 -13.68 3.46 7.54
C MET A 9 -13.24 3.50 6.07
N ASN A 10 -12.94 2.33 5.49
CA ASN A 10 -12.52 2.24 4.10
C ASN A 10 -12.79 0.85 3.52
N ALA A 11 -12.45 0.68 2.25
CA ALA A 11 -12.23 -0.60 1.59
C ALA A 11 -10.88 -0.54 0.88
N PHE A 12 -10.06 -1.57 1.03
CA PHE A 12 -8.77 -1.69 0.38
C PHE A 12 -8.78 -2.87 -0.58
N THR A 13 -8.23 -2.69 -1.76
CA THR A 13 -8.02 -3.75 -2.74
C THR A 13 -6.56 -3.82 -3.13
N SER A 14 -5.95 -4.99 -3.02
CA SER A 14 -4.63 -5.31 -3.52
C SER A 14 -4.72 -6.42 -4.57
N SER A 15 -3.59 -6.96 -4.98
CA SER A 15 -3.52 -7.93 -6.08
C SER A 15 -4.14 -9.30 -5.75
N ASP A 16 -4.22 -9.66 -4.47
CA ASP A 16 -4.69 -10.97 -3.99
C ASP A 16 -5.62 -10.92 -2.77
N TRP A 17 -6.01 -9.71 -2.33
CA TRP A 17 -6.95 -9.53 -1.24
C TRP A 17 -7.78 -8.26 -1.37
N THR A 18 -8.93 -8.27 -0.72
CA THR A 18 -9.74 -7.08 -0.45
C THR A 18 -10.08 -7.07 1.04
N ALA A 19 -9.93 -5.93 1.69
CA ALA A 19 -10.26 -5.75 3.10
C ALA A 19 -11.27 -4.62 3.30
N TYR A 20 -12.15 -4.80 4.27
CA TYR A 20 -13.18 -3.85 4.67
C TYR A 20 -12.97 -3.42 6.13
N PRO A 21 -11.95 -2.59 6.42
CA PRO A 21 -11.64 -2.17 7.77
C PRO A 21 -12.50 -0.99 8.22
N PHE A 22 -12.85 -1.01 9.50
CA PHE A 22 -13.36 0.15 10.21
C PHE A 22 -12.78 0.22 11.62
N ALA A 23 -12.75 1.42 12.21
CA ALA A 23 -12.35 1.63 13.59
C ALA A 23 -13.23 2.69 14.24
N THR A 24 -13.62 2.44 15.47
CA THR A 24 -14.39 3.36 16.31
C THR A 24 -14.08 3.12 17.78
N GLN A 25 -14.22 4.16 18.61
CA GLN A 25 -14.07 4.06 20.07
C GLN A 25 -15.43 3.97 20.78
N ASN A 26 -16.52 3.78 20.03
CA ASN A 26 -17.88 3.72 20.57
C ASN A 26 -18.47 2.34 20.32
N ASP A 27 -18.85 1.62 21.37
CA ASP A 27 -19.31 0.22 21.30
C ASP A 27 -20.57 0.06 20.44
N LYS A 28 -21.53 1.00 20.55
CA LYS A 28 -22.73 0.97 19.73
C LYS A 28 -22.42 1.18 18.25
N ASP A 29 -21.53 2.11 17.97
CA ASP A 29 -21.08 2.36 16.59
C ASP A 29 -20.29 1.19 16.04
N PHE A 30 -19.48 0.52 16.86
CA PHE A 30 -18.77 -0.70 16.48
C PHE A 30 -19.74 -1.79 16.03
N ASN A 31 -20.77 -2.07 16.82
CA ASN A 31 -21.78 -3.07 16.47
C ASN A 31 -22.59 -2.69 15.22
N ASN A 32 -22.91 -1.41 15.06
CA ASN A 32 -23.58 -0.89 13.87
C ASN A 32 -22.71 -1.10 12.62
N LEU A 33 -21.45 -0.73 12.68
CA LEU A 33 -20.51 -0.87 11.57
C LEU A 33 -20.25 -2.34 11.25
N LEU A 34 -20.06 -3.18 12.27
CA LEU A 34 -19.89 -4.63 12.09
C LEU A 34 -21.09 -5.23 11.32
N SER A 35 -22.30 -4.90 11.74
CA SER A 35 -23.52 -5.37 11.05
C SER A 35 -23.55 -4.94 9.59
N VAL A 36 -23.30 -3.66 9.30
CA VAL A 36 -23.35 -3.13 7.93
C VAL A 36 -22.24 -3.71 7.06
N TYR A 37 -21.02 -3.84 7.59
CA TYR A 37 -19.90 -4.39 6.83
C TYR A 37 -20.06 -5.88 6.51
N LEU A 38 -20.59 -6.66 7.46
CA LEU A 38 -20.90 -8.07 7.23
C LEU A 38 -21.99 -8.23 6.17
N ASP A 39 -23.07 -7.46 6.28
CA ASP A 39 -24.18 -7.49 5.32
C ASP A 39 -23.69 -7.09 3.92
N SER A 40 -23.02 -5.97 3.78
CA SER A 40 -22.53 -5.48 2.50
C SER A 40 -21.48 -6.38 1.85
N SER A 41 -20.66 -7.09 2.65
CA SER A 41 -19.62 -7.96 2.11
C SER A 41 -20.16 -9.33 1.66
N PHE A 42 -21.08 -9.93 2.43
CA PHE A 42 -21.54 -11.29 2.18
C PHE A 42 -22.90 -11.39 1.50
N PHE A 43 -23.73 -10.34 1.59
CA PHE A 43 -25.08 -10.31 1.05
C PHE A 43 -25.40 -9.07 0.19
N PRO A 44 -24.44 -8.58 -0.63
CA PRO A 44 -24.72 -7.43 -1.50
C PRO A 44 -25.81 -7.79 -2.53
N ASN A 45 -26.61 -6.81 -2.91
CA ASN A 45 -27.64 -7.02 -3.93
C ASN A 45 -27.06 -7.27 -5.32
N LEU A 46 -25.89 -6.72 -5.63
CA LEU A 46 -25.20 -6.80 -6.92
C LEU A 46 -26.15 -6.54 -8.10
N ASP A 47 -26.94 -5.47 -8.00
CA ASP A 47 -27.88 -5.09 -9.04
C ASP A 47 -27.14 -4.63 -10.31
N GLU A 48 -27.72 -4.89 -11.50
CA GLU A 48 -27.13 -4.49 -12.78
C GLU A 48 -26.88 -2.96 -12.85
N LEU A 49 -27.80 -2.17 -12.29
CA LEU A 49 -27.63 -0.71 -12.27
C LEU A 49 -26.48 -0.25 -11.36
N ASP A 50 -26.14 -1.00 -10.30
CA ASP A 50 -24.95 -0.72 -9.48
C ASP A 50 -23.66 -0.98 -10.27
N PHE A 51 -23.62 -2.10 -11.01
CA PHE A 51 -22.49 -2.39 -11.90
C PHE A 51 -22.33 -1.31 -12.98
N LEU A 52 -23.42 -0.86 -13.58
CA LEU A 52 -23.41 0.17 -14.62
C LEU A 52 -23.00 1.55 -14.08
N GLN A 53 -23.30 1.84 -12.82
CA GLN A 53 -22.91 3.10 -12.19
C GLN A 53 -21.45 3.07 -11.73
N GLU A 54 -21.08 2.06 -10.96
CA GLU A 54 -19.79 2.00 -10.28
C GLU A 54 -18.70 1.41 -11.19
N GLY A 55 -18.98 0.38 -11.95
CA GLY A 55 -18.03 -0.28 -12.84
C GLY A 55 -17.82 0.51 -14.14
N HIS A 56 -18.57 0.11 -15.16
CA HIS A 56 -18.59 0.80 -16.45
C HIS A 56 -19.91 0.54 -17.18
N ARG A 57 -20.24 1.40 -18.13
CA ARG A 57 -21.34 1.24 -19.08
C ARG A 57 -21.05 1.95 -20.39
N LEU A 58 -21.70 1.46 -21.44
CA LEU A 58 -21.85 2.21 -22.69
C LEU A 58 -23.06 3.13 -22.57
N GLU A 59 -22.91 4.38 -22.97
CA GLU A 59 -23.99 5.37 -22.95
C GLU A 59 -23.83 6.29 -24.17
N PHE A 60 -24.93 6.69 -24.79
CA PHE A 60 -24.89 7.69 -25.84
C PHE A 60 -24.58 9.08 -25.25
N SER A 61 -23.76 9.90 -25.94
CA SER A 61 -23.40 11.25 -25.50
C SER A 61 -24.66 12.13 -25.29
N GLU A 62 -25.69 11.91 -26.11
CA GLU A 62 -27.05 12.38 -25.89
C GLU A 62 -27.90 11.17 -25.45
N SER A 63 -28.18 11.03 -24.17
CA SER A 63 -28.74 9.81 -23.55
C SER A 63 -30.03 9.26 -24.19
N ASN A 64 -30.76 10.05 -24.96
CA ASN A 64 -31.99 9.64 -25.65
C ASN A 64 -31.83 9.56 -27.19
N ASN A 65 -30.62 9.71 -27.73
CA ASN A 65 -30.36 9.76 -29.16
C ASN A 65 -29.39 8.64 -29.57
N ALA A 66 -29.91 7.57 -30.15
CA ALA A 66 -29.17 6.40 -30.62
C ALA A 66 -28.21 6.69 -31.80
N ASP A 67 -28.29 7.86 -32.41
CA ASP A 67 -27.42 8.30 -33.49
C ASP A 67 -26.29 9.22 -33.02
N SER A 68 -26.26 9.55 -31.73
CA SER A 68 -25.12 10.28 -31.13
C SER A 68 -23.94 9.34 -30.84
N ASP A 69 -22.78 9.91 -30.56
CA ASP A 69 -21.58 9.14 -30.27
C ASP A 69 -21.74 8.26 -29.02
N LEU A 70 -21.16 7.08 -29.05
CA LEU A 70 -21.16 6.15 -27.92
C LEU A 70 -19.94 6.46 -27.04
N GLU A 71 -20.15 6.55 -25.74
CA GLU A 71 -19.15 6.83 -24.72
C GLU A 71 -19.09 5.72 -23.66
N ILE A 72 -17.95 5.60 -22.97
CA ILE A 72 -17.83 4.77 -21.78
C ILE A 72 -17.90 5.68 -20.54
N LYS A 73 -18.79 5.33 -19.61
CA LYS A 73 -18.94 5.99 -18.30
C LYS A 73 -18.87 4.94 -17.19
N GLY A 74 -18.46 5.34 -16.01
CA GLY A 74 -18.39 4.51 -14.80
C GLY A 74 -17.42 5.09 -13.80
N VAL A 75 -17.66 4.87 -12.51
CA VAL A 75 -16.83 5.44 -11.45
C VAL A 75 -15.44 4.78 -11.49
N VAL A 76 -15.37 3.44 -11.41
CA VAL A 76 -14.10 2.69 -11.42
C VAL A 76 -13.33 2.90 -12.73
N PHE A 77 -14.02 2.89 -13.88
CA PHE A 77 -13.36 3.16 -15.16
C PHE A 77 -12.67 4.53 -15.17
N ASN A 78 -13.35 5.59 -14.71
CA ASN A 78 -12.79 6.94 -14.69
C ASN A 78 -11.70 7.10 -13.62
N GLU A 79 -11.88 6.47 -12.46
CA GLU A 79 -10.89 6.45 -11.37
C GLU A 79 -9.60 5.79 -11.83
N MET A 80 -9.68 4.63 -12.49
CA MET A 80 -8.51 3.93 -13.00
C MET A 80 -7.85 4.67 -14.15
N LYS A 81 -8.61 5.33 -15.03
CA LYS A 81 -8.06 6.23 -16.04
C LYS A 81 -7.27 7.38 -15.38
N GLY A 82 -7.78 7.93 -14.29
CA GLY A 82 -7.09 8.96 -13.50
C GLY A 82 -5.86 8.42 -12.76
N ALA A 83 -5.96 7.28 -12.11
CA ALA A 83 -4.85 6.66 -11.38
C ALA A 83 -3.67 6.32 -12.30
N MET A 84 -3.96 5.82 -13.51
CA MET A 84 -2.95 5.50 -14.51
C MET A 84 -2.36 6.74 -15.22
N SER A 85 -2.77 7.96 -14.87
CA SER A 85 -2.05 9.18 -15.28
C SER A 85 -0.83 9.49 -14.39
N SER A 86 -0.72 8.88 -13.21
CA SER A 86 0.43 9.02 -12.32
C SER A 86 1.63 8.22 -12.84
N ILE A 87 2.79 8.87 -12.95
CA ILE A 87 4.05 8.23 -13.36
C ILE A 87 4.42 7.10 -12.39
N THR A 88 4.29 7.33 -11.09
CA THR A 88 4.57 6.31 -10.07
C THR A 88 3.69 5.06 -10.25
N SER A 89 2.40 5.24 -10.55
CA SER A 89 1.50 4.12 -10.83
C SER A 89 1.90 3.38 -12.10
N GLN A 90 2.24 4.10 -13.17
CA GLN A 90 2.71 3.50 -14.42
C GLN A 90 4.03 2.74 -14.23
N LEU A 91 4.98 3.30 -13.47
CA LEU A 91 6.23 2.65 -13.10
C LEU A 91 5.98 1.33 -12.37
N TRP A 92 5.15 1.36 -11.32
CA TRP A 92 4.87 0.17 -10.52
C TRP A 92 4.16 -0.92 -11.32
N HIS A 93 3.11 -0.56 -12.05
CA HIS A 93 2.36 -1.56 -12.83
C HIS A 93 3.14 -2.08 -14.03
N GLY A 94 3.92 -1.24 -14.70
CA GLY A 94 4.81 -1.67 -15.77
C GLY A 94 5.89 -2.60 -15.26
N LEU A 95 6.56 -2.25 -14.16
CA LEU A 95 7.56 -3.10 -13.51
C LEU A 95 6.96 -4.44 -13.08
N SER A 96 5.82 -4.42 -12.37
CA SER A 96 5.14 -5.63 -11.85
C SER A 96 4.76 -6.59 -12.96
N LYS A 97 4.27 -6.11 -14.09
CA LYS A 97 3.92 -6.90 -15.27
C LYS A 97 5.10 -7.74 -15.80
N HIS A 98 6.33 -7.24 -15.67
CA HIS A 98 7.53 -7.91 -16.14
C HIS A 98 8.27 -8.67 -15.04
N LEU A 99 8.12 -8.27 -13.79
CA LEU A 99 8.66 -8.97 -12.64
C LEU A 99 7.86 -10.24 -12.35
N TYR A 100 6.53 -10.18 -12.50
CA TYR A 100 5.62 -11.31 -12.32
C TYR A 100 5.08 -11.79 -13.68
N ASN A 101 5.39 -13.03 -14.07
CA ASN A 101 4.93 -13.58 -15.34
C ASN A 101 3.74 -14.54 -15.19
N SER A 102 3.68 -15.24 -14.07
CA SER A 102 2.71 -16.33 -13.82
C SER A 102 1.72 -16.04 -12.71
N SER A 103 2.05 -15.15 -11.78
CA SER A 103 1.18 -14.84 -10.65
C SER A 103 0.22 -13.66 -10.92
N THR A 104 -0.76 -13.49 -10.03
CA THR A 104 -1.75 -12.41 -10.10
C THR A 104 -1.13 -11.02 -10.00
N TYR A 105 0.03 -10.88 -9.38
CA TYR A 105 0.72 -9.59 -9.15
C TYR A 105 1.15 -8.87 -10.43
N LYS A 106 1.11 -9.54 -11.59
CA LYS A 106 1.32 -8.89 -12.90
C LYS A 106 0.16 -7.99 -13.34
N HIS A 107 -0.98 -8.10 -12.68
CA HIS A 107 -2.18 -7.34 -13.02
C HIS A 107 -2.34 -6.13 -12.11
N ASN A 108 -2.89 -5.06 -12.64
CA ASN A 108 -3.32 -3.92 -11.85
C ASN A 108 -4.57 -4.31 -11.04
N SER A 109 -4.51 -4.21 -9.70
CA SER A 109 -5.60 -4.60 -8.80
C SER A 109 -6.88 -3.79 -9.00
N GLY A 110 -6.78 -2.53 -9.42
CA GLY A 110 -7.93 -1.69 -9.78
C GLY A 110 -8.44 -1.93 -11.20
N GLY A 111 -7.71 -2.72 -12.01
CA GLY A 111 -8.01 -2.98 -13.42
C GLY A 111 -7.40 -1.94 -14.36
N ASN A 112 -7.05 -2.38 -15.56
CA ASN A 112 -6.64 -1.48 -16.63
C ASN A 112 -7.88 -0.98 -17.39
N PRO A 113 -7.98 0.33 -17.70
CA PRO A 113 -9.14 0.89 -18.40
C PRO A 113 -9.51 0.15 -19.67
N GLU A 114 -8.52 -0.28 -20.45
CA GLU A 114 -8.74 -1.04 -21.69
C GLU A 114 -9.33 -2.44 -21.50
N ASN A 115 -9.27 -2.99 -20.30
CA ASN A 115 -9.82 -4.30 -19.95
C ASN A 115 -11.13 -4.20 -19.17
N ILE A 116 -11.32 -3.12 -18.37
CA ILE A 116 -12.55 -2.89 -17.60
C ILE A 116 -13.77 -2.91 -18.51
N ILE A 117 -13.66 -2.33 -19.72
CA ILE A 117 -14.75 -2.23 -20.69
C ILE A 117 -15.24 -3.58 -21.25
N ASP A 118 -14.54 -4.65 -21.00
CA ASP A 118 -14.91 -6.00 -21.45
C ASP A 118 -15.52 -6.84 -20.31
N LEU A 119 -15.57 -6.31 -19.07
CA LEU A 119 -16.21 -6.97 -17.93
C LEU A 119 -17.74 -6.91 -18.05
N THR A 120 -18.40 -7.91 -17.50
CA THR A 120 -19.87 -8.02 -17.48
C THR A 120 -20.40 -8.08 -16.07
N HIS A 121 -21.66 -7.73 -15.88
CA HIS A 121 -22.37 -7.88 -14.61
C HIS A 121 -22.38 -9.34 -14.14
N ASP A 122 -22.64 -10.29 -15.03
CA ASP A 122 -22.64 -11.73 -14.69
C ASP A 122 -21.27 -12.17 -14.15
N TYR A 123 -20.17 -11.69 -14.77
CA TYR A 123 -18.83 -11.98 -14.29
C TYR A 123 -18.57 -11.43 -12.88
N LEU A 124 -19.06 -10.20 -12.59
CA LEU A 124 -19.00 -9.63 -11.23
C LEU A 124 -19.75 -10.51 -10.21
N VAL A 125 -20.96 -10.97 -10.55
CA VAL A 125 -21.77 -11.83 -9.67
C VAL A 125 -21.07 -13.16 -9.42
N GLU A 126 -20.53 -13.80 -10.46
CA GLU A 126 -19.78 -15.05 -10.34
C GLU A 126 -18.50 -14.88 -9.52
N PHE A 127 -17.77 -13.77 -9.74
CA PHE A 127 -16.57 -13.44 -8.98
C PHE A 127 -16.89 -13.27 -7.49
N HIS A 128 -17.93 -12.50 -7.15
CA HIS A 128 -18.35 -12.33 -5.77
C HIS A 128 -18.71 -13.67 -5.14
N LYS A 129 -19.56 -14.46 -5.79
CA LYS A 129 -19.97 -15.78 -5.29
C LYS A 129 -18.79 -16.70 -5.00
N LYS A 130 -17.75 -16.65 -5.83
CA LYS A 130 -16.56 -17.50 -5.70
C LYS A 130 -15.64 -17.01 -4.59
N HIS A 131 -15.35 -15.70 -4.54
CA HIS A 131 -14.27 -15.14 -3.72
C HIS A 131 -14.77 -14.62 -2.36
N TYR A 132 -16.03 -14.21 -2.24
CA TYR A 132 -16.63 -13.67 -1.03
C TYR A 132 -17.37 -14.72 -0.17
N HIS A 133 -16.97 -15.96 -0.29
CA HIS A 133 -17.46 -17.03 0.57
C HIS A 133 -16.78 -16.98 1.94
N PRO A 134 -17.49 -17.16 3.08
CA PRO A 134 -16.89 -17.10 4.42
C PRO A 134 -15.72 -18.08 4.64
N SER A 135 -15.68 -19.22 3.95
CA SER A 135 -14.54 -20.14 3.98
C SER A 135 -13.24 -19.54 3.38
N ASN A 136 -13.35 -18.45 2.63
CA ASN A 136 -12.24 -17.69 2.06
C ASN A 136 -12.03 -16.35 2.78
N ALA A 137 -12.67 -16.12 3.91
CA ALA A 137 -12.60 -14.88 4.65
C ALA A 137 -11.78 -15.03 5.94
N THR A 138 -10.98 -14.00 6.26
CA THR A 138 -10.35 -13.84 7.56
C THR A 138 -11.01 -12.68 8.30
N PHE A 139 -11.49 -12.95 9.50
CA PHE A 139 -12.04 -11.93 10.39
C PHE A 139 -10.98 -11.52 11.40
N PHE A 140 -10.70 -10.23 11.47
CA PHE A 140 -9.73 -9.66 12.41
C PHE A 140 -10.43 -8.63 13.31
N THR A 141 -10.27 -8.78 14.61
CA THR A 141 -10.80 -7.85 15.61
C THR A 141 -9.71 -7.42 16.56
N PHE A 142 -9.59 -6.14 16.81
CA PHE A 142 -8.63 -5.55 17.74
C PHE A 142 -9.32 -4.53 18.65
N GLY A 143 -9.03 -4.61 19.95
CA GLY A 143 -9.53 -3.67 20.94
C GLY A 143 -10.05 -4.35 22.21
N ASN A 144 -10.68 -3.56 23.07
CA ASN A 144 -11.29 -4.04 24.31
C ASN A 144 -12.73 -4.55 24.05
N VAL A 145 -12.83 -5.63 23.26
CA VAL A 145 -14.10 -6.29 22.93
C VAL A 145 -14.02 -7.76 23.30
N ASP A 146 -15.16 -8.36 23.67
CA ASP A 146 -15.19 -9.81 23.93
C ASP A 146 -15.16 -10.59 22.60
N PRO A 147 -14.11 -11.37 22.34
CA PRO A 147 -14.00 -12.12 21.09
C PRO A 147 -15.12 -13.15 20.93
N THR A 148 -15.67 -13.69 22.03
CA THR A 148 -16.76 -14.67 21.96
C THR A 148 -18.03 -14.03 21.46
N GLU A 149 -18.39 -12.84 21.95
CA GLU A 149 -19.56 -12.11 21.47
C GLU A 149 -19.45 -11.76 19.98
N ILE A 150 -18.25 -11.35 19.51
CA ILE A 150 -18.03 -11.06 18.11
C ILE A 150 -18.12 -12.31 17.24
N GLN A 151 -17.54 -13.42 17.67
CA GLN A 151 -17.64 -14.71 16.97
C GLN A 151 -19.08 -15.23 16.89
N GLU A 152 -19.85 -15.12 17.96
CA GLU A 152 -21.27 -15.45 17.98
C GLU A 152 -22.04 -14.55 17.03
N PHE A 153 -21.79 -13.25 17.03
CA PHE A 153 -22.43 -12.31 16.14
C PHE A 153 -22.17 -12.63 14.66
N ILE A 154 -20.92 -12.92 14.30
CA ILE A 154 -20.53 -13.32 12.93
C ILE A 154 -21.20 -14.63 12.55
N ASN A 155 -21.21 -15.62 13.47
CA ASN A 155 -21.86 -16.90 13.23
C ASN A 155 -23.37 -16.75 12.94
N GLU A 156 -24.08 -15.97 13.77
CA GLU A 156 -25.51 -15.77 13.62
C GLU A 156 -25.87 -15.01 12.34
N ASN A 157 -25.08 -14.00 11.99
CA ASN A 157 -25.44 -13.10 10.89
C ASN A 157 -24.83 -13.52 9.54
N VAL A 158 -23.80 -14.36 9.52
CA VAL A 158 -23.11 -14.76 8.28
C VAL A 158 -23.00 -16.27 8.17
N LEU A 159 -22.23 -16.93 9.09
CA LEU A 159 -21.78 -18.31 8.87
C LEU A 159 -22.93 -19.30 8.72
N LYS A 160 -24.00 -19.15 9.49
CA LYS A 160 -25.19 -20.02 9.40
C LYS A 160 -25.88 -20.03 8.03
N SER A 161 -25.66 -18.99 7.21
CA SER A 161 -26.28 -18.87 5.88
C SER A 161 -25.47 -19.58 4.80
N PHE A 162 -24.28 -20.08 5.11
CA PHE A 162 -23.38 -20.72 4.16
C PHE A 162 -23.06 -22.16 4.55
N GLN A 163 -22.84 -23.01 3.57
CA GLN A 163 -22.27 -24.34 3.80
C GLN A 163 -20.75 -24.25 3.66
N PRO A 164 -19.95 -24.97 4.47
CA PRO A 164 -18.51 -24.97 4.34
C PRO A 164 -18.06 -25.35 2.93
N SER A 165 -17.14 -24.59 2.37
CA SER A 165 -16.50 -24.90 1.08
C SER A 165 -15.15 -25.56 1.31
N SER A 166 -14.85 -26.59 0.52
CA SER A 166 -13.51 -27.20 0.44
C SER A 166 -12.61 -26.55 -0.62
N GLU A 167 -13.13 -25.59 -1.36
CA GLU A 167 -12.34 -24.85 -2.35
C GLU A 167 -11.34 -23.94 -1.64
N THR A 168 -10.05 -24.16 -1.89
CA THR A 168 -8.99 -23.32 -1.37
C THR A 168 -8.48 -22.39 -2.46
N ILE A 169 -8.62 -21.09 -2.23
CA ILE A 169 -8.08 -20.06 -3.11
C ILE A 169 -6.68 -19.70 -2.57
N SER A 170 -5.67 -19.83 -3.41
CA SER A 170 -4.29 -19.51 -3.02
C SER A 170 -3.50 -18.96 -4.19
N VAL A 171 -2.59 -18.04 -3.89
CA VAL A 171 -1.62 -17.52 -4.86
C VAL A 171 -0.34 -18.33 -4.76
N LYS A 172 0.15 -18.80 -5.90
CA LYS A 172 1.44 -19.51 -5.97
C LYS A 172 2.58 -18.51 -6.03
N ASN A 173 3.77 -18.96 -5.61
CA ASN A 173 4.99 -18.20 -5.82
C ASN A 173 5.24 -18.01 -7.31
N GLU A 174 5.90 -16.89 -7.66
CA GLU A 174 6.28 -16.62 -9.04
C GLU A 174 7.34 -17.61 -9.54
N ASN A 175 7.20 -18.01 -10.80
CA ASN A 175 8.21 -18.83 -11.46
C ASN A 175 9.48 -18.00 -11.69
N ARG A 176 10.61 -18.42 -11.11
CA ARG A 176 11.88 -17.68 -11.24
C ARG A 176 12.36 -17.65 -12.69
N ILE A 177 12.74 -16.46 -13.16
CA ILE A 177 13.40 -16.31 -14.45
C ILE A 177 14.88 -16.74 -14.33
N SER A 178 15.41 -17.34 -15.38
CA SER A 178 16.79 -17.83 -15.42
C SER A 178 17.81 -16.77 -15.81
N GLU A 179 17.38 -15.69 -16.42
CA GLU A 179 18.21 -14.59 -16.90
C GLU A 179 17.54 -13.24 -16.63
N PRO A 180 18.31 -12.22 -16.25
CA PRO A 180 17.80 -10.86 -16.07
C PRO A 180 17.15 -10.31 -17.34
N LYS A 181 16.13 -9.48 -17.17
CA LYS A 181 15.43 -8.83 -18.28
C LYS A 181 15.73 -7.33 -18.32
N THR A 182 15.86 -6.79 -19.51
CA THR A 182 15.91 -5.33 -19.76
C THR A 182 14.70 -4.96 -20.59
N ILE A 183 13.86 -4.05 -20.06
CA ILE A 183 12.56 -3.69 -20.62
C ILE A 183 12.45 -2.17 -20.73
N THR A 184 11.86 -1.69 -21.81
CA THR A 184 11.45 -0.29 -21.96
C THR A 184 9.98 -0.23 -22.31
N GLU A 185 9.20 0.50 -21.55
CA GLU A 185 7.83 0.90 -21.83
C GLU A 185 7.74 2.45 -21.89
N TYR A 186 6.58 2.98 -22.25
CA TYR A 186 6.44 4.40 -22.54
C TYR A 186 5.33 5.04 -21.72
N TYR A 187 5.48 6.35 -21.46
CA TYR A 187 4.46 7.19 -20.85
C TYR A 187 4.36 8.54 -21.55
N ASN A 188 3.25 9.25 -21.35
CA ASN A 188 3.10 10.58 -21.88
C ASN A 188 3.70 11.62 -20.92
N PRO A 189 4.81 12.29 -21.28
CA PRO A 189 5.45 13.29 -20.42
C PRO A 189 4.67 14.60 -20.35
N MET A 190 4.91 15.37 -19.29
CA MET A 190 4.61 16.81 -19.31
C MET A 190 5.65 17.55 -20.18
N PRO A 191 5.36 18.75 -20.72
CA PRO A 191 6.30 19.45 -21.57
C PRO A 191 7.70 19.68 -21.00
N GLU A 192 7.78 19.86 -19.67
CA GLU A 192 9.05 19.99 -18.93
C GLU A 192 9.82 18.68 -18.78
N ASP A 193 9.19 17.54 -18.99
CA ASP A 193 9.71 16.20 -18.74
C ASP A 193 9.96 15.37 -20.00
N GLU A 194 10.00 16.01 -21.18
CA GLU A 194 10.14 15.32 -22.49
C GLU A 194 11.36 14.38 -22.59
N ASN A 195 12.39 14.56 -21.77
CA ASN A 195 13.58 13.72 -21.75
C ASN A 195 13.76 12.98 -20.41
N ASN A 196 12.72 12.89 -19.61
CA ASN A 196 12.80 12.33 -18.25
C ASN A 196 12.53 10.82 -18.26
N HIS A 197 13.57 10.01 -18.44
CA HIS A 197 13.43 8.55 -18.32
C HIS A 197 13.50 8.16 -16.84
N HIS A 198 12.68 7.18 -16.46
CA HIS A 198 12.71 6.55 -15.13
C HIS A 198 13.30 5.15 -15.28
N VAL A 199 14.42 4.90 -14.62
CA VAL A 199 15.11 3.59 -14.68
C VAL A 199 15.11 2.96 -13.31
N VAL A 200 14.57 1.74 -13.21
CA VAL A 200 14.46 0.97 -11.97
C VAL A 200 15.00 -0.43 -12.17
N LEU A 201 15.97 -0.80 -11.36
CA LEU A 201 16.45 -2.16 -11.24
C LEU A 201 15.74 -2.83 -10.06
N SER A 202 15.10 -3.95 -10.29
CA SER A 202 14.25 -4.61 -9.30
C SER A 202 14.49 -6.12 -9.23
N TRP A 203 14.39 -6.67 -8.03
CA TRP A 203 14.57 -8.10 -7.73
C TRP A 203 13.37 -8.66 -6.98
N LEU A 204 12.97 -9.88 -7.34
CA LEU A 204 12.03 -10.65 -6.55
C LEU A 204 12.80 -11.48 -5.51
N LEU A 205 12.49 -11.28 -4.24
CA LEU A 205 13.19 -11.89 -3.11
C LEU A 205 12.45 -13.11 -2.54
N GLY A 206 12.49 -13.29 -1.23
CA GLY A 206 11.81 -14.32 -0.48
C GLY A 206 10.36 -13.96 -0.12
N GLU A 207 9.76 -14.74 0.76
CA GLU A 207 8.33 -14.66 1.07
C GLU A 207 8.04 -13.63 2.19
N SER A 208 7.05 -12.78 2.00
CA SER A 208 6.65 -11.73 2.95
C SER A 208 6.01 -12.27 4.24
N HIS A 209 5.41 -13.46 4.17
CA HIS A 209 4.80 -14.10 5.34
C HIS A 209 5.79 -14.80 6.27
N ASN A 210 7.06 -14.94 5.85
CA ASN A 210 8.13 -15.41 6.73
C ASN A 210 8.71 -14.21 7.51
N PRO A 211 8.46 -14.08 8.83
CA PRO A 211 8.86 -12.88 9.58
C PRO A 211 10.37 -12.67 9.64
N VAL A 212 11.17 -13.75 9.63
CA VAL A 212 12.64 -13.64 9.61
C VAL A 212 13.13 -13.13 8.25
N GLU A 213 12.63 -13.67 7.14
CA GLU A 213 13.00 -13.20 5.79
C GLU A 213 12.57 -11.76 5.55
N LEU A 214 11.41 -11.38 6.08
CA LEU A 214 10.90 -10.01 6.02
C LEU A 214 11.82 -9.04 6.76
N LEU A 215 12.17 -9.36 8.03
CA LEU A 215 13.07 -8.54 8.84
C LEU A 215 14.49 -8.47 8.26
N GLU A 216 15.04 -9.58 7.74
CA GLU A 216 16.31 -9.57 7.02
C GLU A 216 16.29 -8.62 5.82
N SER A 217 15.20 -8.65 5.05
CA SER A 217 15.05 -7.81 3.86
C SER A 217 14.88 -6.33 4.23
N TYR A 218 14.14 -6.02 5.29
CA TYR A 218 14.09 -4.66 5.85
C TYR A 218 15.45 -4.19 6.35
N LEU A 219 16.19 -5.04 7.08
CA LEU A 219 17.52 -4.69 7.59
C LEU A 219 18.49 -4.39 6.45
N VAL A 220 18.52 -5.23 5.41
CA VAL A 220 19.34 -4.99 4.21
C VAL A 220 18.93 -3.70 3.51
N SER A 221 17.63 -3.48 3.32
CA SER A 221 17.12 -2.25 2.70
C SER A 221 17.51 -1.00 3.50
N ASN A 222 17.36 -1.03 4.82
CA ASN A 222 17.72 0.10 5.68
C ASN A 222 19.24 0.39 5.62
N ILE A 223 20.11 -0.62 5.74
CA ILE A 223 21.56 -0.46 5.61
C ILE A 223 21.92 0.20 4.28
N LEU A 224 21.27 -0.19 3.19
CA LEU A 224 21.57 0.29 1.85
C LEU A 224 20.97 1.66 1.52
N LEU A 225 19.81 2.02 2.08
CA LEU A 225 18.96 3.10 1.55
C LEU A 225 18.39 4.09 2.60
N ASP A 226 18.47 3.82 3.91
CA ASP A 226 17.69 4.57 4.91
C ASP A 226 17.99 6.08 4.94
N ASN A 227 19.27 6.45 4.84
CA ASN A 227 19.68 7.86 4.91
C ASN A 227 20.79 8.18 3.90
N SER A 228 21.13 9.47 3.74
CA SER A 228 22.13 9.94 2.76
C SER A 228 23.57 9.43 3.01
N ALA A 229 23.86 8.83 4.17
CA ALA A 229 25.12 8.14 4.44
C ALA A 229 25.08 6.66 4.01
N SER A 230 23.89 6.09 3.82
CA SER A 230 23.69 4.72 3.36
C SER A 230 24.31 4.51 1.97
N PRO A 231 25.08 3.43 1.75
CA PRO A 231 25.97 3.33 0.60
C PRO A 231 25.29 3.42 -0.77
N LEU A 232 24.16 2.72 -0.94
CA LEU A 232 23.45 2.73 -2.22
C LEU A 232 22.72 4.06 -2.44
N ARG A 233 22.07 4.60 -1.41
CA ARG A 233 21.42 5.90 -1.48
C ARG A 233 22.44 7.00 -1.81
N LYS A 234 23.57 7.03 -1.10
CA LYS A 234 24.66 7.99 -1.36
C LYS A 234 25.17 7.90 -2.81
N THR A 235 25.30 6.69 -3.34
CA THR A 235 25.72 6.47 -4.73
C THR A 235 24.70 7.03 -5.71
N LEU A 236 23.41 6.79 -5.47
CA LEU A 236 22.32 7.28 -6.32
C LEU A 236 22.10 8.79 -6.21
N GLU A 237 22.33 9.41 -5.04
CA GLU A 237 22.20 10.86 -4.84
C GLU A 237 23.37 11.66 -5.44
N ASN A 238 24.55 11.05 -5.59
CA ASN A 238 25.76 11.74 -6.05
C ASN A 238 26.16 11.39 -7.49
N THR A 239 25.31 10.72 -8.27
CA THR A 239 25.60 10.41 -9.67
C THR A 239 25.07 11.49 -10.61
N ASP A 240 25.74 11.68 -11.74
CA ASP A 240 25.26 12.52 -12.84
C ASP A 240 24.35 11.76 -13.83
N LEU A 241 24.04 10.48 -13.56
CA LEU A 241 23.21 9.66 -14.45
C LEU A 241 21.70 9.95 -14.35
N GLY A 242 21.27 10.59 -13.29
CA GLY A 242 19.87 10.98 -13.07
C GLY A 242 19.76 12.20 -12.17
N LYS A 243 18.54 12.73 -12.01
CA LYS A 243 18.27 13.95 -11.21
C LYS A 243 17.95 13.62 -9.75
N SER A 244 17.27 12.50 -9.51
CA SER A 244 16.84 12.07 -8.17
C SER A 244 16.57 10.55 -8.14
N LEU A 245 16.36 10.02 -6.93
CA LEU A 245 16.00 8.61 -6.76
C LEU A 245 14.63 8.34 -7.36
N SER A 246 14.47 7.16 -7.96
CA SER A 246 13.16 6.66 -8.37
C SER A 246 12.23 6.54 -7.15
N PRO A 247 10.94 6.90 -7.28
CA PRO A 247 9.96 6.72 -6.19
C PRO A 247 9.73 5.26 -5.79
N LEU A 248 10.18 4.29 -6.60
CA LEU A 248 10.11 2.86 -6.28
C LEU A 248 11.36 2.34 -5.54
N THR A 249 12.34 3.21 -5.22
CA THR A 249 13.55 2.79 -4.52
C THR A 249 13.22 2.38 -3.08
N GLY A 250 13.48 1.11 -2.73
CA GLY A 250 13.20 0.55 -1.41
C GLY A 250 12.76 -0.91 -1.45
N LEU A 251 12.19 -1.36 -0.34
CA LEU A 251 11.60 -2.69 -0.19
C LEU A 251 10.07 -2.57 -0.24
N GLU A 252 9.44 -3.34 -1.12
CA GLU A 252 7.99 -3.52 -1.20
C GLU A 252 7.63 -4.89 -0.63
N ALA A 253 6.70 -4.93 0.32
CA ALA A 253 6.34 -6.12 1.10
C ALA A 253 4.85 -6.50 1.05
N ASP A 254 4.04 -5.79 0.26
CA ASP A 254 2.58 -6.02 0.19
C ASP A 254 2.19 -7.25 -0.65
N HIS A 255 3.13 -7.79 -1.43
CA HIS A 255 2.93 -9.00 -2.20
C HIS A 255 3.39 -10.23 -1.42
N LYS A 256 3.00 -11.41 -1.88
CA LYS A 256 3.46 -12.69 -1.30
C LYS A 256 4.98 -12.81 -1.25
N GLU A 257 5.64 -12.31 -2.28
CA GLU A 257 7.09 -12.30 -2.39
C GLU A 257 7.59 -10.85 -2.39
N LEU A 258 8.60 -10.59 -1.59
CA LEU A 258 9.20 -9.28 -1.39
C LEU A 258 9.86 -8.77 -2.68
N VAL A 259 9.78 -7.48 -2.92
CA VAL A 259 10.45 -6.82 -4.04
C VAL A 259 11.44 -5.78 -3.49
N PHE A 260 12.70 -5.91 -3.85
CA PHE A 260 13.68 -4.84 -3.63
C PHE A 260 13.91 -4.11 -4.94
N ALA A 261 13.89 -2.79 -4.89
CA ALA A 261 14.10 -1.94 -6.06
C ALA A 261 15.06 -0.78 -5.76
N ALA A 262 15.83 -0.38 -6.76
CA ALA A 262 16.68 0.80 -6.71
C ALA A 262 16.75 1.44 -8.10
N GLY A 263 16.69 2.77 -8.17
CA GLY A 263 16.67 3.42 -9.47
C GLY A 263 16.76 4.93 -9.40
N LEU A 264 16.71 5.53 -10.57
CA LEU A 264 16.82 6.98 -10.79
C LEU A 264 15.69 7.46 -11.68
N GLU A 265 15.30 8.70 -11.49
CA GLU A 265 14.48 9.47 -12.42
C GLU A 265 15.32 10.62 -13.03
N GLY A 266 14.87 11.15 -14.17
CA GLY A 266 15.62 12.16 -14.89
C GLY A 266 16.85 11.61 -15.60
N VAL A 267 16.83 10.35 -16.01
CA VAL A 267 17.91 9.67 -16.71
C VAL A 267 17.85 9.99 -18.20
N ASP A 268 19.00 10.18 -18.83
CA ASP A 268 19.09 10.38 -20.29
C ASP A 268 18.78 9.09 -21.07
N SER A 269 18.33 9.26 -22.33
CA SER A 269 17.79 8.18 -23.20
C SER A 269 18.86 7.16 -23.45
N ASN A 270 19.76 6.69 -23.21
CA ASN A 270 20.70 5.62 -23.51
C ASN A 270 21.48 5.13 -22.28
N LYS A 271 21.07 5.63 -21.10
CA LYS A 271 21.82 5.41 -19.85
C LYS A 271 21.25 4.28 -18.98
N GLN A 272 20.21 3.57 -19.45
CA GLN A 272 19.58 2.49 -18.68
C GLN A 272 20.59 1.44 -18.18
N LEU A 273 21.52 1.00 -19.01
CA LEU A 273 22.52 0.00 -18.62
C LEU A 273 23.60 0.59 -17.70
N GLU A 274 23.93 1.88 -17.84
CA GLU A 274 24.88 2.53 -16.97
C GLU A 274 24.31 2.67 -15.54
N VAL A 275 23.01 2.90 -15.39
CA VAL A 275 22.33 2.90 -14.08
C VAL A 275 22.37 1.50 -13.46
N GLU A 276 22.13 0.44 -14.23
CA GLU A 276 22.27 -0.93 -13.75
C GLU A 276 23.71 -1.23 -13.27
N GLU A 277 24.70 -0.86 -14.07
CA GLU A 277 26.12 -1.03 -13.72
C GLU A 277 26.48 -0.27 -12.44
N LEU A 278 26.01 0.98 -12.29
CA LEU A 278 26.22 1.81 -11.09
C LEU A 278 25.71 1.09 -9.85
N ILE A 279 24.47 0.61 -9.88
CA ILE A 279 23.82 -0.07 -8.75
C ILE A 279 24.56 -1.37 -8.42
N LEU A 280 24.82 -2.22 -9.42
CA LEU A 280 25.49 -3.51 -9.19
C LEU A 280 26.93 -3.33 -8.69
N ASN A 281 27.68 -2.34 -9.20
CA ASN A 281 29.02 -2.05 -8.74
C ASN A 281 29.01 -1.50 -7.30
N CYS A 282 28.06 -0.66 -6.94
CA CYS A 282 27.89 -0.22 -5.56
C CYS A 282 27.67 -1.42 -4.62
N LEU A 283 26.72 -2.32 -4.95
CA LEU A 283 26.43 -3.50 -4.15
C LEU A 283 27.63 -4.44 -4.00
N LYS A 284 28.38 -4.68 -5.09
CA LYS A 284 29.63 -5.47 -5.06
C LYS A 284 30.68 -4.82 -4.17
N ASN A 285 30.83 -3.49 -4.23
CA ASN A 285 31.76 -2.75 -3.39
C ASN A 285 31.37 -2.83 -1.91
N VAL A 286 30.08 -2.75 -1.58
CA VAL A 286 29.57 -2.92 -0.21
C VAL A 286 29.95 -4.29 0.34
N VAL A 287 29.72 -5.36 -0.44
CA VAL A 287 30.08 -6.73 -0.03
C VAL A 287 31.58 -6.90 0.11
N SER A 288 32.38 -6.37 -0.82
CA SER A 288 33.86 -6.55 -0.80
C SER A 288 34.56 -5.75 0.28
N ASN A 289 34.07 -4.55 0.60
CA ASN A 289 34.64 -3.68 1.62
C ASN A 289 34.15 -4.00 3.04
N GLY A 290 33.07 -4.78 3.16
CA GLY A 290 32.37 -5.05 4.41
C GLY A 290 31.50 -3.89 4.87
N ILE A 291 30.60 -4.18 5.80
CA ILE A 291 29.68 -3.23 6.41
C ILE A 291 30.10 -3.03 7.87
N SER A 292 30.20 -1.79 8.33
CA SER A 292 30.61 -1.52 9.71
C SER A 292 29.57 -2.09 10.69
N GLU A 293 30.04 -2.68 11.78
CA GLU A 293 29.18 -3.20 12.85
C GLU A 293 28.27 -2.12 13.41
N GLU A 294 28.76 -0.89 13.55
CA GLU A 294 27.99 0.26 14.02
C GLU A 294 26.78 0.55 13.11
N LEU A 295 26.93 0.51 11.79
CA LEU A 295 25.83 0.70 10.84
C LEU A 295 24.81 -0.44 10.95
N VAL A 296 25.27 -1.70 11.09
CA VAL A 296 24.37 -2.85 11.24
C VAL A 296 23.56 -2.76 12.54
N GLN A 297 24.23 -2.42 13.66
CA GLN A 297 23.55 -2.32 14.96
C GLN A 297 22.60 -1.14 15.01
N SER A 298 22.97 0.02 14.46
CA SER A 298 22.09 1.18 14.36
C SER A 298 20.85 0.87 13.52
N SER A 299 21.02 0.28 12.34
CA SER A 299 19.90 -0.09 11.47
C SER A 299 18.98 -1.13 12.11
N LEU A 300 19.55 -2.11 12.83
CA LEU A 300 18.76 -3.11 13.56
C LEU A 300 17.94 -2.45 14.68
N HIS A 301 18.56 -1.56 15.44
CA HIS A 301 17.91 -0.86 16.55
C HIS A 301 16.74 0.02 16.06
N GLN A 302 16.96 0.78 14.99
CA GLN A 302 15.90 1.57 14.35
C GLN A 302 14.76 0.69 13.85
N LEU A 303 15.08 -0.44 13.21
CA LEU A 303 14.08 -1.40 12.76
C LEU A 303 13.26 -1.95 13.94
N GLU A 304 13.92 -2.32 15.06
CA GLU A 304 13.25 -2.80 16.25
C GLU A 304 12.33 -1.74 16.86
N ILE A 305 12.77 -0.48 16.98
CA ILE A 305 11.94 0.64 17.44
C ILE A 305 10.71 0.80 16.55
N LYS A 306 10.92 0.85 15.23
CA LYS A 306 9.83 1.02 14.24
C LYS A 306 8.79 -0.09 14.34
N GLN A 307 9.21 -1.34 14.55
CA GLN A 307 8.30 -2.47 14.68
C GLN A 307 7.55 -2.50 16.02
N ARG A 308 8.15 -1.94 17.09
CA ARG A 308 7.55 -1.90 18.43
C ARG A 308 6.66 -0.67 18.63
N GLU A 309 6.84 0.38 17.84
CA GLU A 309 6.18 1.66 18.07
C GLU A 309 4.67 1.55 17.89
N ILE A 310 3.93 1.96 18.94
CA ILE A 310 2.47 2.05 18.92
C ILE A 310 2.09 3.46 18.48
N THR A 311 1.77 3.62 17.20
CA THR A 311 1.34 4.90 16.64
C THR A 311 -0.15 4.88 16.30
N GLY A 312 -0.76 6.04 16.18
CA GLY A 312 -2.16 6.18 15.79
C GLY A 312 -2.42 7.46 14.99
N SER A 313 -1.36 8.15 14.59
CA SER A 313 -1.45 9.48 13.99
C SER A 313 -1.98 9.49 12.56
N GLY A 314 -1.75 8.46 11.78
CA GLY A 314 -2.20 8.37 10.38
C GLY A 314 -3.18 7.22 10.13
N MET A 315 -3.01 6.13 10.88
CA MET A 315 -3.79 4.90 10.74
C MET A 315 -4.03 4.30 12.11
N PRO A 316 -5.24 3.77 12.42
CA PRO A 316 -5.49 3.07 13.67
C PRO A 316 -4.49 1.93 13.91
N TYR A 317 -3.96 1.82 15.13
CA TYR A 317 -2.94 0.83 15.44
C TYR A 317 -3.39 -0.63 15.18
N GLY A 318 -4.65 -0.95 15.49
CA GLY A 318 -5.21 -2.26 15.18
C GLY A 318 -5.20 -2.59 13.68
N LEU A 319 -5.37 -1.57 12.82
CA LEU A 319 -5.27 -1.73 11.38
C LEU A 319 -3.82 -1.98 10.94
N GLN A 320 -2.83 -1.33 11.57
CA GLN A 320 -1.41 -1.60 11.31
C GLN A 320 -1.05 -3.05 11.65
N ILE A 321 -1.51 -3.55 12.81
CA ILE A 321 -1.32 -4.96 13.21
C ILE A 321 -1.97 -5.89 12.18
N MET A 322 -3.21 -5.60 11.77
CA MET A 322 -3.93 -6.40 10.76
C MET A 322 -3.14 -6.49 9.46
N LEU A 323 -2.68 -5.36 8.93
CA LEU A 323 -1.89 -5.34 7.70
C LEU A 323 -0.57 -6.11 7.85
N GLY A 324 0.10 -6.03 9.01
CA GLY A 324 1.30 -6.81 9.29
C GLY A 324 1.05 -8.33 9.34
N CYS A 325 -0.11 -8.76 9.85
CA CYS A 325 -0.49 -10.18 9.90
C CYS A 325 -1.08 -10.72 8.59
N LEU A 326 -1.52 -9.82 7.72
CA LEU A 326 -2.26 -10.18 6.52
C LEU A 326 -1.52 -11.17 5.60
N PRO A 327 -0.22 -11.02 5.28
CA PRO A 327 0.50 -11.99 4.46
C PRO A 327 0.46 -13.41 5.04
N ALA A 328 0.61 -13.57 6.36
CA ALA A 328 0.53 -14.88 7.00
C ALA A 328 -0.88 -15.48 6.88
N CYS A 329 -1.93 -14.68 7.11
CA CYS A 329 -3.31 -15.11 6.95
C CYS A 329 -3.62 -15.55 5.50
N LEU A 330 -3.17 -14.80 4.51
CA LEU A 330 -3.45 -15.06 3.09
C LEU A 330 -2.69 -16.29 2.56
N HIS A 331 -1.49 -16.55 3.08
CA HIS A 331 -0.60 -17.58 2.55
C HIS A 331 -0.49 -18.83 3.41
N ASN A 332 -1.48 -19.04 4.29
CA ASN A 332 -1.62 -20.22 5.14
C ASN A 332 -0.46 -20.44 6.11
N ASP A 333 0.12 -19.37 6.63
CA ASP A 333 1.03 -19.41 7.79
C ASP A 333 0.33 -18.91 9.06
N ASP A 334 1.00 -19.04 10.18
CA ASP A 334 0.49 -18.66 11.49
C ASP A 334 0.71 -17.14 11.74
N PRO A 335 -0.35 -16.32 11.77
CA PRO A 335 -0.22 -14.88 12.02
C PRO A 335 0.35 -14.56 13.42
N LEU A 336 0.27 -15.48 14.38
CA LEU A 336 0.85 -15.29 15.73
C LEU A 336 2.37 -15.19 15.69
N LYS A 337 3.03 -15.83 14.71
CA LYS A 337 4.48 -15.68 14.52
C LYS A 337 4.90 -14.27 14.16
N VAL A 338 4.06 -13.53 13.42
CA VAL A 338 4.31 -12.13 13.05
C VAL A 338 4.21 -11.22 14.26
N LEU A 339 3.35 -11.57 15.24
CA LEU A 339 3.18 -10.80 16.48
C LEU A 339 4.28 -11.08 17.51
N ASP A 340 4.99 -12.18 17.39
CA ASP A 340 6.14 -12.50 18.28
C ASP A 340 7.43 -11.85 17.73
N LEU A 341 7.51 -10.53 17.92
CA LEU A 341 8.67 -9.74 17.49
C LEU A 341 9.95 -10.20 18.19
N ASP A 342 9.89 -10.54 19.47
CA ASP A 342 11.08 -10.91 20.25
C ASP A 342 11.72 -12.16 19.68
N ALA A 343 10.95 -13.21 19.40
CA ALA A 343 11.46 -14.43 18.79
C ALA A 343 12.12 -14.17 17.43
N SER A 344 11.50 -13.34 16.60
CA SER A 344 12.02 -13.00 15.27
C SER A 344 13.31 -12.17 15.35
N PHE A 345 13.39 -11.17 16.22
CA PHE A 345 14.59 -10.37 16.45
C PHE A 345 15.73 -11.20 17.08
N ASP A 346 15.43 -12.13 17.98
CA ASP A 346 16.44 -13.03 18.57
C ASP A 346 17.10 -13.90 17.49
N VAL A 347 16.34 -14.38 16.51
CA VAL A 347 16.91 -15.10 15.36
C VAL A 347 17.85 -14.19 14.55
N ILE A 348 17.45 -12.96 14.25
CA ILE A 348 18.30 -12.00 13.54
C ILE A 348 19.56 -11.69 14.33
N LYS A 349 19.44 -11.34 15.63
CA LYS A 349 20.57 -11.05 16.52
C LYS A 349 21.55 -12.23 16.61
N ASN A 350 21.05 -13.47 16.61
CA ASN A 350 21.91 -14.66 16.59
C ASN A 350 22.57 -14.89 15.22
N ASN A 351 21.89 -14.62 14.14
CA ASN A 351 22.44 -14.71 12.78
C ASN A 351 23.54 -13.67 12.55
N LEU A 352 23.38 -12.45 13.08
CA LEU A 352 24.37 -11.37 12.99
C LEU A 352 25.71 -11.69 13.66
N LYS A 353 25.77 -12.70 14.56
CA LYS A 353 27.03 -13.21 15.14
C LYS A 353 27.88 -14.00 14.14
N LYS A 354 27.30 -14.40 12.99
CA LYS A 354 28.02 -15.10 11.93
C LYS A 354 28.80 -14.07 11.12
N GLU A 355 30.02 -14.41 10.77
CA GLU A 355 30.88 -13.56 9.96
C GLU A 355 30.23 -13.23 8.59
N ASN A 356 30.31 -11.97 8.19
CA ASN A 356 29.79 -11.46 6.90
C ASN A 356 28.32 -11.82 6.62
N TYR A 357 27.48 -11.85 7.66
CA TYR A 357 26.10 -12.30 7.50
C TYR A 357 25.30 -11.41 6.55
N ILE A 358 25.39 -10.08 6.70
CA ILE A 358 24.65 -9.12 5.87
C ILE A 358 25.20 -9.12 4.45
N GLU A 359 26.51 -9.17 4.28
CA GLU A 359 27.17 -9.26 2.98
C GLU A 359 26.71 -10.51 2.22
N ASN A 360 26.66 -11.65 2.90
CA ASN A 360 26.14 -12.91 2.33
C ASN A 360 24.65 -12.81 1.94
N LEU A 361 23.84 -12.08 2.70
CA LEU A 361 22.43 -11.82 2.33
C LEU A 361 22.34 -10.98 1.06
N ILE A 362 23.12 -9.88 0.97
CA ILE A 362 23.16 -9.01 -0.22
C ILE A 362 23.64 -9.80 -1.42
N GLU A 363 24.69 -10.59 -1.26
CA GLU A 363 25.24 -11.42 -2.36
C GLU A 363 24.21 -12.42 -2.85
N LYS A 364 23.58 -13.18 -1.95
CA LYS A 364 22.63 -14.23 -2.27
C LYS A 364 21.30 -13.69 -2.81
N LYS A 365 20.70 -12.72 -2.08
CA LYS A 365 19.34 -12.23 -2.37
C LYS A 365 19.29 -11.21 -3.51
N ILE A 366 20.39 -10.48 -3.77
CA ILE A 366 20.42 -9.39 -4.75
C ILE A 366 21.44 -9.65 -5.86
N ILE A 367 22.76 -9.70 -5.56
CA ILE A 367 23.80 -9.73 -6.60
C ILE A 367 23.67 -10.99 -7.47
N ASN A 368 23.57 -12.16 -6.85
CA ASN A 368 23.49 -13.47 -7.54
C ASN A 368 22.07 -13.86 -7.94
N ASN A 369 21.07 -13.02 -7.64
CA ASN A 369 19.68 -13.28 -7.97
C ASN A 369 19.41 -12.98 -9.46
N GLN A 370 19.11 -14.01 -10.23
CA GLN A 370 18.79 -13.90 -11.66
C GLN A 370 17.37 -13.36 -11.91
N HIS A 371 16.46 -13.42 -10.91
CA HIS A 371 15.13 -12.84 -11.02
C HIS A 371 15.19 -11.33 -10.83
N ARG A 372 15.74 -10.67 -11.84
CA ARG A 372 15.99 -9.23 -11.89
C ARG A 372 15.42 -8.63 -13.17
N VAL A 373 14.80 -7.48 -13.02
CA VAL A 373 14.28 -6.69 -14.15
C VAL A 373 14.89 -5.30 -14.10
N ASN A 374 15.55 -4.89 -15.16
CA ASN A 374 15.95 -3.52 -15.43
C ASN A 374 14.85 -2.88 -16.28
N TYR A 375 14.00 -2.08 -15.64
CA TYR A 375 12.83 -1.46 -16.24
C TYR A 375 13.07 0.02 -16.48
N CYS A 376 12.82 0.46 -17.73
CA CYS A 376 12.83 1.86 -18.12
C CYS A 376 11.42 2.29 -18.54
N LEU A 377 10.91 3.35 -17.94
CA LEU A 377 9.72 4.04 -18.39
C LEU A 377 10.18 5.31 -19.13
N ALA A 378 10.06 5.30 -20.45
CA ALA A 378 10.57 6.33 -21.35
C ALA A 378 9.45 7.31 -21.78
N PRO A 379 9.73 8.60 -21.98
CA PRO A 379 8.74 9.54 -22.46
C PRO A 379 8.40 9.31 -23.94
N ASP A 380 7.10 9.35 -24.28
CA ASP A 380 6.55 9.36 -25.65
C ASP A 380 5.35 10.31 -25.70
N ILE A 381 5.49 11.45 -26.35
CA ILE A 381 4.44 12.47 -26.45
C ILE A 381 3.17 11.98 -27.16
N GLU A 382 3.27 10.91 -27.94
CA GLU A 382 2.14 10.31 -28.65
C GLU A 382 1.46 9.19 -27.83
N PHE A 383 1.98 8.82 -26.68
CA PHE A 383 1.51 7.66 -25.92
C PHE A 383 0.03 7.73 -25.57
N ASN A 384 -0.43 8.86 -25.00
CA ASN A 384 -1.85 9.03 -24.65
C ASN A 384 -2.75 9.01 -25.90
N SER A 385 -2.32 9.67 -26.99
CA SER A 385 -3.07 9.66 -28.24
C SER A 385 -3.23 8.25 -28.82
N LYS A 386 -2.16 7.44 -28.76
CA LYS A 386 -2.20 6.04 -29.18
C LYS A 386 -3.18 5.23 -28.33
N LYS A 387 -3.12 5.38 -26.99
CA LYS A 387 -4.03 4.72 -26.05
C LYS A 387 -5.49 5.14 -26.23
N GLU A 388 -5.74 6.42 -26.44
CA GLU A 388 -7.08 6.93 -26.72
C GLU A 388 -7.64 6.37 -28.04
N MET A 389 -6.80 6.28 -29.07
CA MET A 389 -7.20 5.66 -30.34
C MET A 389 -7.53 4.16 -30.17
N GLU A 390 -6.78 3.42 -29.36
CA GLU A 390 -7.06 2.01 -29.05
C GLU A 390 -8.42 1.84 -28.36
N ILE A 391 -8.71 2.66 -27.34
CA ILE A 391 -10.00 2.65 -26.64
C ILE A 391 -11.13 3.07 -27.59
N GLN A 392 -10.93 4.13 -28.39
CA GLN A 392 -11.93 4.59 -29.35
C GLN A 392 -12.23 3.53 -30.42
N ALA A 393 -11.19 2.85 -30.91
CA ALA A 393 -11.39 1.76 -31.86
C ALA A 393 -12.24 0.61 -31.30
N LYS A 394 -12.06 0.27 -30.01
CA LYS A 394 -12.91 -0.70 -29.33
C LYS A 394 -14.37 -0.20 -29.21
N ILE A 395 -14.56 1.06 -28.84
CA ILE A 395 -15.91 1.67 -28.78
C ILE A 395 -16.57 1.64 -30.14
N ASP A 396 -15.87 2.05 -31.19
CA ASP A 396 -16.37 2.06 -32.57
C ASP A 396 -16.75 0.65 -33.06
N GLN A 397 -15.93 -0.35 -32.69
CA GLN A 397 -16.23 -1.75 -33.00
C GLN A 397 -17.48 -2.23 -32.26
N LYS A 398 -17.62 -1.91 -30.96
CA LYS A 398 -18.84 -2.22 -30.18
C LYS A 398 -20.05 -1.50 -30.82
N SER A 399 -19.96 -0.21 -31.12
CA SER A 399 -21.02 0.59 -31.73
C SER A 399 -21.52 0.00 -33.06
N LYS A 400 -20.59 -0.41 -33.95
CA LYS A 400 -20.95 -1.02 -35.25
C LYS A 400 -21.70 -2.34 -35.11
N ASN A 401 -21.49 -3.06 -34.01
CA ASN A 401 -22.09 -4.38 -33.78
C ASN A 401 -23.41 -4.29 -33.00
N LEU A 402 -23.83 -3.11 -32.53
CA LEU A 402 -25.11 -2.92 -31.83
C LEU A 402 -26.30 -3.12 -32.76
N SER A 403 -27.20 -4.01 -32.39
CA SER A 403 -28.51 -4.12 -32.99
C SER A 403 -29.41 -2.94 -32.59
N VAL A 404 -30.57 -2.82 -33.21
CA VAL A 404 -31.58 -1.82 -32.80
C VAL A 404 -32.02 -2.07 -31.36
N ASP A 405 -32.24 -3.32 -30.99
CA ASP A 405 -32.65 -3.71 -29.64
C ASP A 405 -31.56 -3.36 -28.60
N ASP A 406 -30.28 -3.54 -28.94
CA ASP A 406 -29.16 -3.14 -28.06
C ASP A 406 -29.12 -1.64 -27.80
N LYS A 407 -29.35 -0.85 -28.85
CA LYS A 407 -29.41 0.62 -28.75
C LYS A 407 -30.58 1.07 -27.87
N GLU A 408 -31.75 0.49 -28.06
CA GLU A 408 -32.91 0.74 -27.21
C GLU A 408 -32.66 0.36 -25.77
N ARG A 409 -32.01 -0.79 -25.51
CA ARG A 409 -31.61 -1.23 -24.17
C ARG A 409 -30.65 -0.26 -23.50
N ILE A 410 -29.62 0.26 -24.22
CA ILE A 410 -28.68 1.25 -23.68
C ILE A 410 -29.44 2.52 -23.23
N ILE A 411 -30.39 3.01 -24.04
CA ILE A 411 -31.18 4.20 -23.70
C ILE A 411 -32.07 3.92 -22.47
N GLU A 412 -32.70 2.74 -22.42
CA GLU A 412 -33.56 2.35 -21.30
C GLU A 412 -32.74 2.22 -19.99
N LEU A 413 -31.58 1.57 -20.04
CA LEU A 413 -30.68 1.43 -18.89
C LEU A 413 -30.19 2.80 -18.39
N ALA A 414 -29.80 3.71 -19.27
CA ALA A 414 -29.42 5.08 -18.90
C ALA A 414 -30.55 5.83 -18.21
N LYS A 415 -31.80 5.67 -18.69
CA LYS A 415 -32.99 6.27 -18.08
C LYS A 415 -33.28 5.66 -16.69
N ASN A 416 -33.18 4.35 -16.56
CA ASN A 416 -33.41 3.65 -15.30
C ASN A 416 -32.37 4.03 -14.26
N LEU A 417 -31.09 4.12 -14.67
CA LEU A 417 -30.00 4.55 -13.81
C LEU A 417 -30.22 6.00 -13.31
N LYS A 418 -30.62 6.91 -14.20
CA LYS A 418 -30.94 8.28 -13.81
C LYS A 418 -32.11 8.33 -12.80
N ALA A 419 -33.17 7.59 -13.06
CA ALA A 419 -34.32 7.50 -12.15
C ALA A 419 -33.90 6.95 -10.76
N ARG A 420 -33.00 5.95 -10.73
CA ARG A 420 -32.44 5.40 -9.48
C ARG A 420 -31.60 6.43 -8.72
N GLN A 421 -30.75 7.21 -9.43
CA GLN A 421 -29.91 8.25 -8.82
C GLN A 421 -30.75 9.40 -8.23
N GLU A 422 -31.90 9.70 -8.82
CA GLU A 422 -32.85 10.71 -8.33
C GLU A 422 -33.72 10.21 -7.18
N LYS A 423 -33.78 8.89 -6.95
CA LYS A 423 -34.55 8.28 -5.87
C LYS A 423 -33.82 8.49 -4.54
N SER A 424 -34.55 8.98 -3.55
CA SER A 424 -34.05 9.05 -2.17
C SER A 424 -34.35 7.74 -1.45
N ASP A 425 -33.32 7.07 -0.98
CA ASP A 425 -33.48 5.91 -0.09
C ASP A 425 -33.87 6.35 1.32
N ASP A 426 -34.56 5.46 2.04
CA ASP A 426 -34.92 5.70 3.44
C ASP A 426 -33.65 5.59 4.34
N PRO A 427 -33.14 6.69 4.89
CA PRO A 427 -31.94 6.65 5.73
C PRO A 427 -32.19 5.97 7.09
N GLU A 428 -33.44 5.68 7.45
CA GLU A 428 -33.79 5.05 8.72
C GLU A 428 -33.54 3.51 8.70
N ILE A 429 -33.32 2.92 7.54
CA ILE A 429 -32.96 1.50 7.39
C ILE A 429 -31.58 1.24 8.01
N LEU A 430 -30.64 2.21 7.89
CA LEU A 430 -29.29 2.05 8.43
C LEU A 430 -29.26 2.26 9.94
N PRO A 431 -28.52 1.44 10.70
CA PRO A 431 -28.29 1.67 12.11
C PRO A 431 -27.55 2.98 12.31
N LYS A 432 -27.82 3.65 13.42
CA LYS A 432 -27.27 4.98 13.69
C LYS A 432 -26.92 5.18 15.16
N VAL A 433 -25.96 6.05 15.38
CA VAL A 433 -25.69 6.63 16.71
C VAL A 433 -26.46 7.95 16.86
N THR A 434 -26.81 8.26 18.09
CA THR A 434 -27.52 9.48 18.46
C THR A 434 -26.66 10.34 19.39
N LYS A 435 -27.09 11.55 19.71
CA LYS A 435 -26.39 12.40 20.68
C LYS A 435 -26.26 11.76 22.07
N ALA A 436 -27.14 10.84 22.42
CA ALA A 436 -27.08 10.12 23.69
C ALA A 436 -25.92 9.12 23.74
N ASP A 437 -25.49 8.64 22.61
CA ASP A 437 -24.42 7.63 22.47
C ASP A 437 -23.02 8.29 22.45
N ILE A 438 -22.94 9.62 22.38
CA ILE A 438 -21.68 10.36 22.40
C ILE A 438 -21.17 10.45 23.84
N PRO A 439 -19.94 10.00 24.14
CA PRO A 439 -19.34 10.15 25.46
C PRO A 439 -19.31 11.64 25.89
N LYS A 440 -19.73 11.92 27.12
CA LYS A 440 -19.74 13.30 27.66
C LYS A 440 -18.37 13.89 27.93
N SER A 441 -17.36 13.01 28.08
CA SER A 441 -15.98 13.40 28.31
C SER A 441 -15.06 12.42 27.60
N ARG A 442 -13.92 12.91 27.16
CA ARG A 442 -12.83 12.06 26.63
C ARG A 442 -11.98 11.58 27.81
N GLU A 443 -11.67 10.30 27.83
CA GLU A 443 -10.70 9.75 28.77
C GLU A 443 -9.27 10.04 28.28
N TYR A 444 -8.43 10.46 29.21
CA TYR A 444 -7.00 10.70 29.00
C TYR A 444 -6.20 9.85 29.96
N ALA A 445 -5.01 9.44 29.55
CA ALA A 445 -4.06 8.80 30.44
C ALA A 445 -3.77 9.72 31.63
N LYS A 446 -3.79 9.17 32.84
CA LYS A 446 -3.55 9.93 34.08
C LYS A 446 -2.06 9.99 34.34
N SER A 447 -1.54 11.20 34.49
CA SER A 447 -0.17 11.41 34.93
C SER A 447 0.02 11.10 36.41
N GLN A 448 1.20 10.57 36.74
CA GLN A 448 1.70 10.49 38.09
C GLN A 448 2.78 11.57 38.25
N SER A 449 2.71 12.36 39.32
CA SER A 449 3.75 13.34 39.65
C SER A 449 4.59 12.81 40.81
N PHE A 450 5.90 13.02 40.77
CA PHE A 450 6.73 12.78 41.91
C PHE A 450 6.47 13.84 43.02
N LYS A 451 6.44 13.42 44.30
CA LYS A 451 6.31 14.36 45.42
C LYS A 451 7.36 15.45 45.31
N ASN A 452 6.91 16.72 45.29
CA ASN A 452 7.70 17.94 45.20
C ASN A 452 8.28 18.32 43.81
N ASP A 453 7.83 17.70 42.73
CA ASP A 453 8.27 18.09 41.40
C ASP A 453 7.04 18.30 40.48
N ASN A 454 6.67 19.57 40.27
CA ASN A 454 5.55 19.94 39.38
C ASN A 454 5.95 20.05 37.88
N LYS A 455 7.18 19.72 37.57
CA LYS A 455 7.71 19.84 36.18
C LYS A 455 7.86 18.51 35.46
N ASN A 456 7.86 17.40 36.19
CA ASN A 456 7.98 16.06 35.60
C ASN A 456 6.65 15.31 35.73
N PHE A 457 6.15 14.82 34.61
CA PHE A 457 4.93 14.04 34.52
C PHE A 457 5.28 12.65 33.96
N TYR A 458 4.86 11.62 34.64
CA TYR A 458 5.05 10.25 34.23
C TYR A 458 3.70 9.62 33.88
N TYR A 459 3.64 8.92 32.75
CA TYR A 459 2.44 8.22 32.28
C TYR A 459 2.78 6.75 32.17
N ASN A 460 2.20 5.90 33.02
CA ASN A 460 2.36 4.47 32.93
C ASN A 460 1.31 3.88 31.99
N VAL A 461 1.67 3.76 30.73
CA VAL A 461 0.81 3.22 29.66
C VAL A 461 1.57 2.12 28.91
N GLY A 462 0.84 1.23 28.24
CA GLY A 462 1.46 0.20 27.41
C GLY A 462 2.17 0.82 26.21
N THR A 463 3.47 0.58 26.07
CA THR A 463 4.33 1.16 25.02
C THR A 463 5.13 0.13 24.25
N ASN A 464 4.80 -1.16 24.42
CA ASN A 464 5.52 -2.28 23.78
C ASN A 464 7.05 -2.25 23.98
N GLY A 465 7.49 -1.87 25.20
CA GLY A 465 8.91 -1.84 25.57
C GLY A 465 9.66 -0.55 25.21
N ILE A 466 8.98 0.45 24.65
CA ILE A 466 9.59 1.76 24.32
C ILE A 466 9.33 2.76 25.45
N THR A 467 10.36 3.53 25.81
CA THR A 467 10.22 4.68 26.73
C THR A 467 10.21 5.97 25.92
N TYR A 468 9.15 6.77 26.06
CA TYR A 468 9.02 8.06 25.38
C TYR A 468 9.37 9.19 26.36
N HIS A 469 10.30 10.04 25.97
CA HIS A 469 10.67 11.26 26.70
C HIS A 469 10.27 12.49 25.88
N SER A 470 9.48 13.37 26.51
CA SER A 470 9.12 14.66 25.91
C SER A 470 9.68 15.78 26.78
N ILE A 471 10.53 16.63 26.23
CA ILE A 471 11.12 17.78 26.90
C ILE A 471 10.49 19.04 26.33
N ILE A 472 9.84 19.82 27.18
CA ILE A 472 9.24 21.11 26.81
C ILE A 472 10.10 22.21 27.39
N LEU A 473 10.79 22.96 26.54
CA LEU A 473 11.61 24.09 26.92
C LEU A 473 10.91 25.39 26.55
N PRO A 474 10.76 26.36 27.48
CA PRO A 474 10.33 27.68 27.11
C PRO A 474 11.41 28.33 26.25
N CYS A 475 11.04 28.93 25.14
CA CYS A 475 11.95 29.78 24.39
C CYS A 475 11.53 31.24 24.51
N ASP A 476 12.52 32.13 24.44
CA ASP A 476 12.26 33.55 24.36
C ASP A 476 11.43 33.89 23.12
N PRO A 477 10.66 34.98 23.14
CA PRO A 477 9.88 35.42 22.00
C PRO A 477 10.77 35.57 20.77
N LEU A 478 10.47 34.82 19.72
CA LEU A 478 11.19 34.91 18.46
C LEU A 478 10.88 36.20 17.73
N THR A 479 11.87 36.81 17.13
CA THR A 479 11.67 37.92 16.20
C THR A 479 10.90 37.43 14.97
N LYS A 480 10.33 38.32 14.18
CA LYS A 480 9.60 37.98 12.97
C LYS A 480 10.45 37.21 11.96
N GLU A 481 11.74 37.50 11.88
CA GLU A 481 12.67 36.82 10.97
C GLU A 481 13.04 35.43 11.52
N GLU A 482 13.31 35.28 12.81
CA GLU A 482 13.55 33.99 13.45
C GLU A 482 12.32 33.05 13.33
N PHE A 483 11.11 33.62 13.49
CA PHE A 483 9.87 32.82 13.34
C PHE A 483 9.72 32.23 11.93
N LYS A 484 10.14 32.96 10.88
CA LYS A 484 10.08 32.44 9.50
C LYS A 484 10.96 31.22 9.28
N ILE A 485 12.09 31.14 9.96
CA ILE A 485 13.05 30.02 9.82
C ILE A 485 12.88 28.95 10.88
N ALA A 486 12.09 29.19 11.93
CA ALA A 486 11.90 28.25 13.04
C ALA A 486 11.42 26.89 12.58
N SER A 487 10.45 26.83 11.65
CA SER A 487 9.93 25.57 11.09
C SER A 487 11.02 24.82 10.30
N LEU A 488 11.81 25.51 9.50
CA LEU A 488 12.92 24.91 8.77
C LEU A 488 13.97 24.35 9.75
N PHE A 489 14.35 25.15 10.76
CA PHE A 489 15.31 24.74 11.77
C PHE A 489 14.84 23.48 12.52
N THR A 490 13.58 23.47 12.99
CA THR A 490 13.06 22.30 13.73
C THR A 490 12.96 21.05 12.86
N ASN A 491 12.61 21.18 11.58
CA ASN A 491 12.53 20.05 10.66
C ASN A 491 13.90 19.49 10.26
N THR A 492 14.92 20.32 10.24
CA THR A 492 16.28 19.90 9.87
C THR A 492 17.17 19.54 11.07
N LEU A 493 16.72 19.84 12.29
CA LEU A 493 17.54 19.66 13.50
C LEU A 493 18.01 18.22 13.72
N THR A 494 17.19 17.25 13.32
CA THR A 494 17.52 15.83 13.43
C THR A 494 18.26 15.26 12.23
N ASP A 495 18.37 16.02 11.13
CA ASP A 495 18.96 15.56 9.88
C ASP A 495 20.35 16.14 9.64
N VAL A 496 20.72 17.20 10.39
CA VAL A 496 22.04 17.81 10.27
C VAL A 496 23.05 17.14 11.18
N GLY A 497 24.27 16.91 10.65
CA GLY A 497 25.37 16.36 11.42
C GLY A 497 25.80 17.26 12.56
N ILE A 498 26.35 16.67 13.62
CA ILE A 498 27.02 17.37 14.72
C ILE A 498 28.49 17.14 14.63
N CYS A 499 29.29 18.17 14.93
CA CYS A 499 30.74 18.30 14.97
C CYS A 499 31.62 17.13 14.46
N LEU A 500 31.43 15.93 14.95
CA LEU A 500 32.16 14.68 14.61
C LEU A 500 31.35 13.62 13.91
N LEU A 501 30.04 13.83 13.75
CA LEU A 501 29.13 12.90 13.09
C LEU A 501 28.56 13.57 11.86
N TYR A 502 28.70 12.93 10.72
CA TYR A 502 28.22 13.45 9.44
C TYR A 502 26.68 13.51 9.37
N THR A 503 26.02 12.58 10.02
CA THR A 503 24.59 12.62 10.30
C THR A 503 24.39 12.71 11.80
N SER A 504 23.54 13.62 12.26
CA SER A 504 23.10 13.60 13.65
C SER A 504 22.40 12.26 13.87
N PRO A 505 22.82 11.47 14.86
CA PRO A 505 21.88 10.47 15.37
C PRO A 505 20.64 11.24 15.79
N SER A 506 19.50 10.90 15.22
CA SER A 506 18.21 11.37 15.73
C SER A 506 18.22 11.19 17.25
N PRO A 507 17.57 12.04 18.04
CA PRO A 507 17.33 11.72 19.46
C PRO A 507 16.66 10.36 19.67
N ARG A 508 16.11 9.77 18.58
CA ARG A 508 15.62 8.40 18.53
C ARG A 508 16.76 7.36 18.44
N ASP A 509 17.94 7.76 18.00
CA ASP A 509 19.11 6.90 17.77
C ASP A 509 20.14 6.98 18.91
N LEU A 510 19.92 7.85 19.88
CA LEU A 510 20.73 7.88 21.09
C LEU A 510 20.24 6.79 22.03
N ASP A 511 21.12 5.83 22.34
CA ASP A 511 20.95 4.89 23.43
C ASP A 511 20.61 5.66 24.72
N LEU A 512 19.37 5.55 25.13
CA LEU A 512 18.88 6.10 26.40
C LEU A 512 18.59 4.97 27.38
#